data_08ceca0c6ddbf2fb222bbb210ff47a0b
#
_entry.id   08ceca0c6ddbf2fb222bbb210ff47a0b
#
_cell.length_a   1.000
_cell.length_b   1.000
_cell.length_c   1.000
_cell.angle_alpha   90.00
_cell.angle_beta   90.00
_cell.angle_gamma   90.00
#
_symmetry.space_group_name_H-M   'P 1'
#
loop_
_entity.id
_entity.type
_entity.pdbx_description
1 polymer ?
#
loop_
_entity_poly.entity_id
_entity_poly.type
_entity_poly.pdbx_seq_one_letter_code
_entity_poly.pdbx_strand_id
1 'polypeptide(L)'
;MNKKKTPNNIEDLLSLFSETLTPADVLSAKLMAQFSNAITSERLNLNMSQKDFAKHINATQSLISRWECGDYNFSINKIAEIAAKLDLNVDFKINKCH
;
A
#
# COMPACT_ATOMS: atom_id res chain seq x y z
N MET A 1 -1.28 6.30 -38.47
CA MET A 1 -1.10 6.80 -37.61
C MET A 1 -1.70 6.55 -36.40
N ASN A 2 -1.17 6.45 -35.47
CA ASN A 2 -1.71 6.12 -34.39
C ASN A 2 -1.81 7.14 -33.43
N LYS A 3 -2.91 7.59 -33.21
CA LYS A 3 -3.10 8.45 -32.30
C LYS A 3 -3.38 7.97 -31.03
N LYS A 4 -2.75 8.34 -29.95
CA LYS A 4 -3.14 7.97 -28.75
C LYS A 4 -4.43 8.58 -28.42
N LYS A 5 -5.39 7.80 -28.08
CA LYS A 5 -6.64 8.26 -27.75
C LYS A 5 -6.66 8.77 -26.37
N THR A 6 -7.21 9.90 -26.10
CA THR A 6 -7.46 10.41 -24.75
C THR A 6 -8.63 9.65 -24.14
N PRO A 7 -8.50 9.12 -22.95
CA PRO A 7 -9.61 8.40 -22.33
C PRO A 7 -10.80 9.33 -22.12
N ASN A 8 -11.98 8.88 -22.52
CA ASN A 8 -13.18 9.63 -22.37
C ASN A 8 -14.01 9.18 -21.20
N ASN A 9 -13.78 7.99 -20.67
CA ASN A 9 -14.57 7.46 -19.57
C ASN A 9 -13.73 6.47 -18.80
N ILE A 10 -14.32 5.90 -17.78
CA ILE A 10 -13.59 4.99 -16.89
C ILE A 10 -13.20 3.71 -17.62
N GLU A 11 -14.00 3.24 -18.56
CA GLU A 11 -13.68 2.03 -19.31
C GLU A 11 -12.44 2.21 -20.16
N ASP A 12 -12.32 3.36 -20.82
CA ASP A 12 -11.15 3.68 -21.63
C ASP A 12 -9.91 3.76 -20.74
N LEU A 13 -10.06 4.34 -19.56
CA LEU A 13 -8.99 4.49 -18.63
C LEU A 13 -8.50 3.12 -18.14
N LEU A 14 -9.43 2.25 -17.78
CA LEU A 14 -9.10 0.91 -17.32
C LEU A 14 -8.43 0.09 -18.42
N SER A 15 -8.89 0.24 -19.65
CA SER A 15 -8.30 -0.44 -20.78
C SER A 15 -6.86 0.00 -20.99
N LEU A 16 -6.60 1.29 -20.85
CA LEU A 16 -5.29 1.82 -20.98
C LEU A 16 -4.35 1.27 -19.92
N PHE A 17 -4.80 1.21 -18.67
CA PHE A 17 -4.00 0.68 -17.58
C PHE A 17 -3.72 -0.81 -17.77
N SER A 18 -4.69 -1.57 -18.24
CA SER A 18 -4.51 -3.02 -18.38
C SER A 18 -3.50 -3.36 -19.46
N GLU A 19 -3.26 -2.45 -20.39
CA GLU A 19 -2.25 -2.67 -21.43
C GLU A 19 -0.84 -2.48 -20.90
N THR A 20 -0.68 -1.71 -19.83
CA THR A 20 0.63 -1.37 -19.32
C THR A 20 0.99 -2.10 -18.03
N LEU A 21 0.00 -2.64 -17.33
CA LEU A 21 0.26 -3.31 -16.05
C LEU A 21 0.48 -4.80 -16.25
N THR A 22 1.46 -5.32 -15.57
CA THR A 22 1.71 -6.76 -15.55
C THR A 22 0.98 -7.37 -14.35
N PRO A 23 0.79 -8.70 -14.33
CA PRO A 23 0.22 -9.36 -13.14
C PRO A 23 1.04 -9.09 -11.89
N ALA A 24 2.37 -8.95 -12.02
CA ALA A 24 3.21 -8.63 -10.89
C ALA A 24 2.92 -7.23 -10.36
N ASP A 25 2.67 -6.27 -11.25
CA ASP A 25 2.33 -4.91 -10.85
C ASP A 25 1.03 -4.89 -10.05
N VAL A 26 0.04 -5.65 -10.50
CA VAL A 26 -1.26 -5.72 -9.83
C VAL A 26 -1.10 -6.34 -8.44
N LEU A 27 -0.35 -7.44 -8.34
CA LEU A 27 -0.14 -8.11 -7.06
C LEU A 27 0.64 -7.20 -6.11
N SER A 28 1.67 -6.53 -6.63
CA SER A 28 2.47 -5.60 -5.83
C SER A 28 1.61 -4.49 -5.24
N ALA A 29 0.75 -3.89 -6.08
CA ALA A 29 -0.14 -2.82 -5.62
C ALA A 29 -1.09 -3.33 -4.54
N LYS A 30 -1.61 -4.54 -4.70
CA LYS A 30 -2.51 -5.13 -3.73
C LYS A 30 -1.80 -5.33 -2.39
N LEU A 31 -0.57 -5.85 -2.40
CA LEU A 31 0.18 -6.12 -1.19
C LEU A 31 0.56 -4.82 -0.47
N MET A 32 0.97 -3.81 -1.23
CA MET A 32 1.30 -2.51 -0.65
C MET A 32 0.06 -1.88 0.01
N ALA A 33 -1.08 -1.98 -0.65
CA ALA A 33 -2.33 -1.44 -0.11
C ALA A 33 -2.76 -2.17 1.16
N GLN A 34 -2.59 -3.48 1.20
CA GLN A 34 -2.96 -4.26 2.38
C GLN A 34 -2.16 -3.83 3.60
N PHE A 35 -0.85 -3.66 3.44
CA PHE A 35 -0.03 -3.27 4.58
C PHE A 35 -0.27 -1.81 4.96
N SER A 36 -0.44 -0.95 3.98
CA SER A 36 -0.77 0.45 4.21
C SER A 36 -2.07 0.58 5.00
N ASN A 37 -3.09 -0.19 4.61
CA ASN A 37 -4.38 -0.18 5.31
C ASN A 37 -4.25 -0.71 6.73
N ALA A 38 -3.39 -1.68 6.96
CA ALA A 38 -3.18 -2.22 8.30
C ALA A 38 -2.57 -1.17 9.22
N ILE A 39 -1.62 -0.39 8.71
CA ILE A 39 -1.02 0.69 9.49
C ILE A 39 -2.06 1.75 9.83
N THR A 40 -2.84 2.17 8.83
CA THR A 40 -3.87 3.18 9.06
C THR A 40 -4.92 2.70 10.06
N SER A 41 -5.35 1.45 9.93
CA SER A 41 -6.34 0.88 10.85
C SER A 41 -5.81 0.86 12.28
N GLU A 42 -4.55 0.50 12.45
CA GLU A 42 -3.98 0.46 13.79
C GLU A 42 -3.91 1.86 14.39
N ARG A 43 -3.51 2.84 13.60
CA ARG A 43 -3.46 4.22 14.06
C ARG A 43 -4.85 4.70 14.51
N LEU A 44 -5.86 4.38 13.71
CA LEU A 44 -7.23 4.80 14.05
C LEU A 44 -7.74 4.06 15.29
N ASN A 45 -7.39 2.80 15.44
CA ASN A 45 -7.77 2.04 16.63
C ASN A 45 -7.15 2.62 17.90
N LEU A 46 -5.98 3.23 17.78
CA LEU A 46 -5.32 3.87 18.91
C LEU A 46 -5.80 5.30 19.12
N ASN A 47 -6.73 5.78 18.28
CA ASN A 47 -7.26 7.14 18.34
C ASN A 47 -6.16 8.20 18.23
N MET A 48 -5.20 7.95 17.35
CA MET A 48 -4.06 8.85 17.20
C MET A 48 -4.11 9.57 15.85
N SER A 49 -3.68 10.83 15.84
CA SER A 49 -3.42 11.55 14.61
C SER A 49 -2.15 10.98 14.00
N GLN A 50 -1.85 11.30 12.77
CA GLN A 50 -0.59 10.88 12.14
C GLN A 50 0.61 11.42 12.91
N LYS A 51 0.51 12.61 13.44
CA LYS A 51 1.58 13.22 14.20
C LYS A 51 1.85 12.47 15.50
N ASP A 52 0.78 12.13 16.23
CA ASP A 52 0.92 11.41 17.48
C ASP A 52 1.42 9.98 17.24
N PHE A 53 0.93 9.37 16.19
CA PHE A 53 1.32 8.01 15.83
C PHE A 53 2.82 7.97 15.46
N ALA A 54 3.28 8.99 14.75
CA ALA A 54 4.69 9.09 14.40
C ALA A 54 5.56 9.11 15.65
N LYS A 55 5.16 9.86 16.66
CA LYS A 55 5.87 9.91 17.92
C LYS A 55 5.83 8.55 18.60
N HIS A 56 4.67 7.91 18.55
CA HIS A 56 4.46 6.62 19.21
C HIS A 56 5.42 5.54 18.69
N ILE A 57 5.69 5.53 17.40
CA ILE A 57 6.55 4.51 16.80
C ILE A 57 7.93 5.06 16.41
N ASN A 58 8.25 6.27 16.86
CA ASN A 58 9.53 6.89 16.63
C ASN A 58 9.82 7.08 15.13
N ALA A 59 8.89 7.69 14.45
CA ALA A 59 9.00 8.00 13.04
C ALA A 59 8.61 9.46 12.82
N THR A 60 8.65 9.93 11.58
CA THR A 60 8.21 11.29 11.26
C THR A 60 6.79 11.25 10.74
N GLN A 61 6.04 12.33 10.91
CA GLN A 61 4.69 12.42 10.37
C GLN A 61 4.71 12.27 8.84
N SER A 62 5.70 12.84 8.20
CA SER A 62 5.86 12.76 6.76
C SER A 62 5.97 11.30 6.30
N LEU A 63 6.69 10.50 7.05
CA LEU A 63 6.85 9.08 6.73
C LEU A 63 5.55 8.32 6.94
N ILE A 64 4.83 8.58 8.03
CA ILE A 64 3.52 7.97 8.28
C ILE A 64 2.57 8.30 7.13
N SER A 65 2.54 9.54 6.71
CA SER A 65 1.68 9.98 5.61
C SER A 65 2.00 9.20 4.33
N ARG A 66 3.27 8.99 4.04
CA ARG A 66 3.68 8.23 2.86
C ARG A 66 3.28 6.76 2.97
N TRP A 67 3.44 6.17 4.13
CA TRP A 67 3.06 4.76 4.33
C TRP A 67 1.55 4.57 4.13
N GLU A 68 0.76 5.56 4.49
CA GLU A 68 -0.70 5.44 4.43
C GLU A 68 -1.28 5.78 3.06
N CYS A 69 -0.46 6.25 2.13
CA CYS A 69 -0.93 6.56 0.78
C CYS A 69 -1.32 5.32 -0.03
N GLY A 70 -0.80 4.16 0.32
CA GLY A 70 -1.17 2.92 -0.35
C GLY A 70 -0.22 2.48 -1.45
N ASP A 71 0.76 3.30 -1.81
CA ASP A 71 1.69 2.99 -2.88
C ASP A 71 3.15 2.94 -2.40
N TYR A 72 3.38 2.91 -1.11
CA TYR A 72 4.74 2.83 -0.59
C TYR A 72 5.24 1.38 -0.70
N ASN A 73 6.42 1.21 -1.25
CA ASN A 73 6.98 -0.13 -1.44
C ASN A 73 7.75 -0.54 -0.19
N PHE A 74 7.08 -1.25 0.70
CA PHE A 74 7.69 -1.71 1.95
C PHE A 74 8.59 -2.90 1.68
N SER A 75 9.84 -2.85 2.14
CA SER A 75 10.70 -4.02 2.09
C SER A 75 10.22 -5.00 3.17
N ILE A 76 10.62 -6.25 3.04
CA ILE A 76 10.28 -7.25 4.05
C ILE A 76 10.82 -6.84 5.42
N ASN A 77 12.04 -6.30 5.46
CA ASN A 77 12.60 -5.85 6.73
C ASN A 77 11.79 -4.71 7.32
N LYS A 78 11.30 -3.79 6.49
CA LYS A 78 10.51 -2.67 6.97
C LYS A 78 9.15 -3.16 7.48
N ILE A 79 8.52 -4.12 6.80
CA ILE A 79 7.28 -4.71 7.25
C ILE A 79 7.47 -5.33 8.64
N ALA A 80 8.55 -6.12 8.80
CA ALA A 80 8.83 -6.77 10.07
C ALA A 80 9.09 -5.75 11.19
N GLU A 81 9.82 -4.68 10.87
CA GLU A 81 10.14 -3.64 11.84
C GLU A 81 8.88 -2.91 12.31
N ILE A 82 8.04 -2.52 11.37
CA ILE A 82 6.80 -1.81 11.69
C ILE A 82 5.85 -2.73 12.46
N ALA A 83 5.71 -3.96 12.00
CA ALA A 83 4.82 -4.92 12.65
C ALA A 83 5.26 -5.19 14.09
N ALA A 84 6.55 -5.28 14.34
CA ALA A 84 7.07 -5.47 15.69
C ALA A 84 6.74 -4.27 16.59
N LYS A 85 6.87 -3.05 16.06
CA LYS A 85 6.58 -1.85 16.84
C LYS A 85 5.10 -1.72 17.15
N LEU A 86 4.24 -2.18 16.26
CA LEU A 86 2.79 -2.06 16.42
C LEU A 86 2.15 -3.33 16.99
N ASP A 87 2.95 -4.33 17.27
CA ASP A 87 2.49 -5.61 17.77
C ASP A 87 1.48 -6.24 16.80
N LEU A 88 1.78 -6.14 15.51
CA LEU A 88 0.96 -6.74 14.48
C LEU A 88 1.52 -8.11 14.09
N ASN A 89 0.63 -9.04 13.83
CA ASN A 89 1.02 -10.35 13.35
C ASN A 89 0.88 -10.35 11.83
N VAL A 90 1.98 -10.54 11.13
CA VAL A 90 2.00 -10.55 9.67
C VAL A 90 2.41 -11.93 9.18
N ASP A 91 1.62 -12.49 8.31
CA ASP A 91 1.86 -13.82 7.78
C ASP A 91 1.58 -13.81 6.29
N PHE A 92 2.35 -14.57 5.52
CA PHE A 92 2.14 -14.71 4.09
C PHE A 92 1.55 -16.08 3.81
N LYS A 93 0.48 -16.10 3.04
CA LYS A 93 -0.05 -17.36 2.56
C LYS A 93 0.31 -17.49 1.10
N ILE A 94 1.06 -18.52 0.79
CA ILE A 94 1.55 -18.73 -0.56
C ILE A 94 1.03 -20.07 -1.05
N ASN A 95 0.16 -20.01 -2.04
CA ASN A 95 -0.45 -21.19 -2.62
C ASN A 95 -0.37 -21.11 -4.12
N LYS A 96 -0.49 -22.23 -4.80
CA LYS A 96 -0.61 -22.19 -6.23
C LYS A 96 -1.97 -21.63 -6.60
N CYS A 97 -2.04 -20.92 -7.71
CA CYS A 97 -3.28 -20.34 -8.18
C CYS A 97 -4.29 -21.42 -8.57
N HIS A 98 -3.80 -22.59 -8.99
CA HIS A 98 -4.70 -23.69 -9.36
C HIS A 98 -4.24 -25.00 -8.78
#